data_8d572d523c63af528ea00df0c8415b2d
#
_entry.id   8d572d523c63af528ea00df0c8415b2d
#
_cell.length_a   1.000
_cell.length_b   1.000
_cell.length_c   1.000
_cell.angle_alpha   90.00
_cell.angle_beta   90.00
_cell.angle_gamma   90.00
#
_symmetry.space_group_name_H-M   'P 1'
#
loop_
_entity.id
_entity.type
_entity.pdbx_description
1 polymer ?
#
loop_
_entity_poly.entity_id
_entity_poly.type
_entity_poly.pdbx_seq_one_letter_code
_entity_poly.pdbx_strand_id
1 'polypeptide(L)'
;MSSRVLIRLAVAAVTTGSLVALGAMPASATPEPAADKPPRTTKGPCGYATTPDEPAARKVPLPPDPRRTPTRQISAVLKTNHGDIGLTLDPAKAPCTVQSFVHLIRHKFYDVTSCHRLTAYDRLKVLQCGDPSFTGEGGPGYRYKDELPTDLPPWPGDPTGARKTYARGVLAMANAGPNTNGSQFFLVYGDSGLQPNYTIFGTVDAAGLATLDRIAAGGIQPTPGGPTPPVDGKPVLPADITDARVVR
;
A
#
# COMPACT_ATOMS: atom_id res chain seq x y z
N MET A 1 30.40 -24.71 60.51
CA MET A 1 31.64 -25.43 60.76
C MET A 1 32.19 -25.72 59.36
N SER A 2 33.26 -25.26 58.90
CA SER A 2 34.61 -25.00 59.22
C SER A 2 35.25 -23.98 58.30
N SER A 3 35.91 -23.04 58.88
CA SER A 3 36.89 -22.12 58.28
C SER A 3 38.11 -22.87 57.73
N ARG A 4 38.80 -22.31 56.74
CA ARG A 4 40.27 -22.23 56.59
C ARG A 4 40.60 -21.40 55.36
N VAL A 5 41.10 -20.23 55.48
CA VAL A 5 42.45 -19.70 55.76
C VAL A 5 43.23 -19.39 54.45
N LEU A 6 43.57 -18.12 54.40
CA LEU A 6 44.39 -17.39 53.43
C LEU A 6 45.83 -18.00 53.25
N ILE A 7 46.34 -17.88 52.02
CA ILE A 7 47.77 -17.66 51.79
C ILE A 7 47.94 -16.55 50.72
N ARG A 8 48.57 -15.45 51.13
CA ARG A 8 49.10 -14.40 50.29
C ARG A 8 50.46 -14.77 49.74
N LEU A 9 50.68 -14.68 48.45
CA LEU A 9 52.05 -14.58 47.92
C LEU A 9 52.12 -13.31 47.06
N ALA A 10 52.95 -12.40 47.47
CA ALA A 10 53.39 -11.22 46.79
C ALA A 10 54.51 -11.57 45.80
N VAL A 11 54.40 -11.19 44.55
CA VAL A 11 55.52 -11.17 43.60
C VAL A 11 55.61 -9.79 42.98
N ALA A 12 56.82 -9.27 43.07
CA ALA A 12 57.19 -7.91 42.69
C ALA A 12 57.07 -7.65 41.16
N ALA A 13 56.68 -6.45 40.84
CA ALA A 13 56.58 -5.93 39.48
C ALA A 13 57.91 -5.50 38.90
N VAL A 14 58.17 -5.89 37.67
CA VAL A 14 59.19 -5.26 36.81
C VAL A 14 58.42 -4.38 35.77
N THR A 15 58.59 -3.08 35.88
CA THR A 15 58.03 -2.10 34.95
C THR A 15 58.93 -1.96 33.73
N THR A 16 58.46 -2.44 32.58
CA THR A 16 58.99 -1.99 31.28
C THR A 16 57.96 -1.10 30.65
N GLY A 17 58.28 0.16 30.57
CA GLY A 17 57.44 1.17 29.92
C GLY A 17 57.32 0.97 28.38
N SER A 18 56.15 0.61 27.93
CA SER A 18 55.82 0.75 26.51
C SER A 18 54.84 1.91 26.33
N LEU A 19 55.29 2.97 25.66
CA LEU A 19 54.41 4.05 25.18
C LEU A 19 53.44 3.46 24.15
N VAL A 20 52.21 3.25 24.56
CA VAL A 20 51.09 3.00 23.63
C VAL A 20 50.60 4.36 23.17
N ALA A 21 50.84 4.70 21.89
CA ALA A 21 50.20 5.82 21.24
C ALA A 21 48.70 5.58 21.19
N LEU A 22 47.90 6.36 21.95
CA LEU A 22 46.45 6.41 21.79
C LEU A 22 46.13 6.99 20.41
N GLY A 23 45.89 6.14 19.44
CA GLY A 23 45.25 6.51 18.20
C GLY A 23 43.81 6.97 18.52
N ALA A 24 43.51 8.26 18.28
CA ALA A 24 42.15 8.76 18.34
C ALA A 24 41.33 8.01 17.30
N MET A 25 40.38 7.16 17.74
CA MET A 25 39.36 6.62 16.84
C MET A 25 38.50 7.77 16.34
N PRO A 26 38.23 7.82 15.02
CA PRO A 26 37.29 8.79 14.51
C PRO A 26 35.92 8.54 15.19
N ALA A 27 35.37 9.59 15.81
CA ALA A 27 34.02 9.56 16.35
C ALA A 27 33.07 9.15 15.23
N SER A 28 32.40 8.01 15.38
CA SER A 28 31.29 7.62 14.50
C SER A 28 30.25 8.75 14.57
N ALA A 29 30.10 9.51 13.48
CA ALA A 29 29.04 10.47 13.36
C ALA A 29 27.71 9.73 13.48
N THR A 30 27.00 9.94 14.58
CA THR A 30 25.58 9.56 14.70
C THR A 30 24.88 10.23 13.52
N PRO A 31 24.07 9.49 12.73
CA PRO A 31 23.27 10.11 11.68
C PRO A 31 22.37 11.15 12.34
N GLU A 32 22.53 12.40 11.92
CA GLU A 32 21.68 13.52 12.31
C GLU A 32 20.23 13.12 11.96
N PRO A 33 19.26 13.20 12.90
CA PRO A 33 17.87 12.87 12.60
C PRO A 33 17.45 13.75 11.43
N ALA A 34 16.88 13.14 10.39
CA ALA A 34 16.40 13.83 9.21
C ALA A 34 15.52 15.00 9.66
N ALA A 35 15.98 16.22 9.44
CA ALA A 35 15.29 17.43 9.85
C ALA A 35 13.84 17.33 9.36
N ASP A 36 12.90 17.45 10.30
CA ASP A 36 11.46 17.38 10.11
C ASP A 36 11.01 18.45 9.10
N LYS A 37 11.07 18.10 7.82
CA LYS A 37 10.60 18.99 6.76
C LYS A 37 9.09 18.97 6.77
N PRO A 38 8.43 20.13 6.97
CA PRO A 38 6.98 20.18 6.99
C PRO A 38 6.40 19.59 5.68
N PRO A 39 5.24 18.93 5.76
CA PRO A 39 4.58 18.38 4.59
C PRO A 39 4.38 19.45 3.52
N ARG A 40 4.79 19.14 2.28
CA ARG A 40 4.51 20.00 1.14
C ARG A 40 3.17 19.60 0.54
N THR A 41 2.28 20.58 0.33
CA THR A 41 0.96 20.37 -0.26
C THR A 41 0.88 21.09 -1.59
N THR A 42 0.28 20.46 -2.60
CA THR A 42 -0.03 21.10 -3.88
C THR A 42 -1.09 22.21 -3.68
N LYS A 43 -1.09 23.22 -4.55
CA LYS A 43 -1.98 24.40 -4.43
C LYS A 43 -3.29 24.26 -5.20
N GLY A 44 -3.52 23.14 -5.88
CA GLY A 44 -4.74 22.88 -6.64
C GLY A 44 -5.86 22.27 -5.78
N PRO A 45 -6.97 21.86 -6.41
CA PRO A 45 -8.16 21.35 -5.72
C PRO A 45 -7.94 20.03 -5.00
N CYS A 46 -6.97 19.21 -5.44
CA CYS A 46 -6.72 17.88 -4.88
C CYS A 46 -5.88 17.91 -3.60
N GLY A 47 -5.01 18.91 -3.44
CA GLY A 47 -4.25 19.09 -2.21
C GLY A 47 -3.36 17.91 -1.84
N TYR A 48 -2.63 17.33 -2.81
CA TYR A 48 -1.71 16.22 -2.54
C TYR A 48 -0.63 16.66 -1.54
N ALA A 49 -0.55 16.00 -0.40
CA ALA A 49 0.35 16.34 0.69
C ALA A 49 1.41 15.25 0.88
N THR A 50 2.69 15.62 0.93
CA THR A 50 3.78 14.67 1.23
C THR A 50 3.65 14.11 2.64
N THR A 51 4.07 12.86 2.84
CA THR A 51 4.10 12.17 4.13
C THR A 51 5.57 11.90 4.52
N PRO A 52 6.25 12.86 5.18
CA PRO A 52 7.66 12.69 5.55
C PRO A 52 7.94 11.45 6.38
N ASP A 53 7.02 11.12 7.31
CA ASP A 53 7.11 9.97 8.20
C ASP A 53 6.80 8.63 7.51
N GLU A 54 6.23 8.67 6.31
CA GLU A 54 5.90 7.52 5.48
C GLU A 54 6.52 7.70 4.10
N PRO A 55 7.81 7.41 3.96
CA PRO A 55 8.52 7.62 2.71
C PRO A 55 7.96 6.76 1.58
N ALA A 56 8.07 7.26 0.35
CA ALA A 56 7.61 6.51 -0.81
C ALA A 56 8.32 5.15 -0.93
N ALA A 57 7.54 4.07 -1.07
CA ALA A 57 8.06 2.72 -1.35
C ALA A 57 8.76 2.67 -2.72
N ARG A 58 8.36 3.55 -3.64
CA ARG A 58 9.04 3.84 -4.91
C ARG A 58 8.98 5.34 -5.14
N LYS A 59 10.13 5.98 -5.40
CA LYS A 59 10.20 7.43 -5.57
C LYS A 59 9.35 7.89 -6.76
N VAL A 60 8.48 8.86 -6.51
CA VAL A 60 7.63 9.52 -7.50
C VAL A 60 7.41 10.98 -7.07
N PRO A 61 7.35 11.94 -8.00
CA PRO A 61 6.99 13.31 -7.65
C PRO A 61 5.51 13.41 -7.24
N LEU A 62 5.14 14.50 -6.57
CA LEU A 62 3.72 14.80 -6.35
C LEU A 62 2.98 14.88 -7.69
N PRO A 63 1.71 14.41 -7.76
CA PRO A 63 0.89 14.60 -8.95
C PRO A 63 0.73 16.08 -9.29
N PRO A 64 0.63 16.45 -10.58
CA PRO A 64 0.18 17.78 -10.96
C PRO A 64 -1.22 18.01 -10.40
N ASP A 65 -1.53 19.22 -9.97
CA ASP A 65 -2.80 19.56 -9.35
C ASP A 65 -3.42 20.79 -10.08
N PRO A 66 -3.89 20.60 -11.32
CA PRO A 66 -4.46 21.68 -12.11
C PRO A 66 -5.84 22.09 -11.58
N ARG A 67 -6.22 23.35 -11.77
CA ARG A 67 -7.53 23.89 -11.35
C ARG A 67 -8.73 23.17 -11.99
N ARG A 68 -8.52 22.52 -13.13
CA ARG A 68 -9.53 21.74 -13.84
C ARG A 68 -8.99 20.34 -14.12
N THR A 69 -9.69 19.34 -13.68
CA THR A 69 -9.40 17.93 -13.97
C THR A 69 -10.19 17.47 -15.20
N PRO A 70 -9.68 16.52 -16.00
CA PRO A 70 -10.46 15.88 -17.05
C PRO A 70 -11.72 15.24 -16.47
N THR A 71 -12.82 15.32 -17.22
CA THR A 71 -14.09 14.66 -16.85
C THR A 71 -14.40 13.44 -17.72
N ARG A 72 -13.67 13.29 -18.84
CA ARG A 72 -13.84 12.15 -19.74
C ARG A 72 -13.20 10.90 -19.14
N GLN A 73 -13.89 9.76 -19.25
CA GLN A 73 -13.38 8.46 -18.86
C GLN A 73 -12.03 8.16 -19.53
N ILE A 74 -11.16 7.48 -18.78
CA ILE A 74 -9.81 7.12 -19.20
C ILE A 74 -9.69 5.60 -19.12
N SER A 75 -9.26 4.96 -20.21
CA SER A 75 -8.95 3.54 -20.21
C SER A 75 -7.52 3.28 -19.73
N ALA A 76 -7.34 2.28 -18.89
CA ALA A 76 -6.05 1.81 -18.44
C ALA A 76 -6.00 0.27 -18.43
N VAL A 77 -4.82 -0.30 -18.42
CA VAL A 77 -4.62 -1.75 -18.36
C VAL A 77 -3.53 -2.05 -17.35
N LEU A 78 -3.79 -2.99 -16.45
CA LEU A 78 -2.79 -3.66 -15.64
C LEU A 78 -2.46 -5.00 -16.33
N LYS A 79 -1.27 -5.15 -16.83
CA LYS A 79 -0.80 -6.43 -17.36
C LYS A 79 -0.34 -7.30 -16.21
N THR A 80 -0.94 -8.47 -16.08
CA THR A 80 -0.56 -9.41 -15.04
C THR A 80 -0.04 -10.73 -15.61
N ASN A 81 0.64 -11.51 -14.77
CA ASN A 81 1.07 -12.86 -15.10
C ASN A 81 -0.11 -13.85 -15.28
N HIS A 82 -1.36 -13.43 -14.97
CA HIS A 82 -2.59 -14.23 -15.17
C HIS A 82 -3.50 -13.68 -16.27
N GLY A 83 -3.09 -12.65 -16.98
CA GLY A 83 -3.86 -11.96 -18.01
C GLY A 83 -4.02 -10.47 -17.71
N ASP A 84 -4.50 -9.75 -18.69
CA ASP A 84 -4.70 -8.31 -18.60
C ASP A 84 -5.96 -8.01 -17.75
N ILE A 85 -5.92 -6.93 -16.96
CA ILE A 85 -7.06 -6.37 -16.27
C ILE A 85 -7.32 -4.98 -16.85
N GLY A 86 -8.34 -4.88 -17.70
CA GLY A 86 -8.77 -3.62 -18.29
C GLY A 86 -9.57 -2.80 -17.29
N LEU A 87 -9.26 -1.51 -17.21
CA LEU A 87 -9.86 -0.56 -16.29
C LEU A 87 -10.49 0.60 -17.06
N THR A 88 -11.69 0.99 -16.64
CA THR A 88 -12.30 2.27 -17.02
C THR A 88 -12.29 3.19 -15.81
N LEU A 89 -11.48 4.24 -15.86
CA LEU A 89 -11.36 5.23 -14.79
C LEU A 89 -12.39 6.35 -15.01
N ASP A 90 -13.03 6.80 -13.93
CA ASP A 90 -14.11 7.80 -13.97
C ASP A 90 -13.71 9.08 -13.23
N PRO A 91 -13.08 10.05 -13.91
CA PRO A 91 -12.71 11.32 -13.30
C PRO A 91 -13.91 12.25 -13.01
N ALA A 92 -15.11 11.92 -13.48
CA ALA A 92 -16.31 12.67 -13.08
C ALA A 92 -16.73 12.34 -11.64
N LYS A 93 -16.47 11.10 -11.18
CA LYS A 93 -16.75 10.66 -9.82
C LYS A 93 -15.60 10.94 -8.84
N ALA A 94 -14.37 10.77 -9.29
CA ALA A 94 -13.19 10.89 -8.44
C ALA A 94 -12.00 11.53 -9.18
N PRO A 95 -12.08 12.84 -9.47
CA PRO A 95 -11.10 13.54 -10.29
C PRO A 95 -9.68 13.49 -9.73
N CYS A 96 -9.51 13.68 -8.44
CA CYS A 96 -8.19 13.68 -7.79
C CYS A 96 -7.59 12.28 -7.73
N THR A 97 -8.42 11.28 -7.43
CA THR A 97 -8.00 9.88 -7.38
C THR A 97 -7.57 9.38 -8.77
N VAL A 98 -8.38 9.65 -9.80
CA VAL A 98 -8.02 9.27 -11.17
C VAL A 98 -6.74 9.97 -11.61
N GLN A 99 -6.57 11.25 -11.28
CA GLN A 99 -5.35 11.98 -11.59
C GLN A 99 -4.12 11.38 -10.91
N SER A 100 -4.20 11.07 -9.61
CA SER A 100 -3.14 10.39 -8.87
C SER A 100 -2.82 9.03 -9.49
N PHE A 101 -3.84 8.21 -9.76
CA PHE A 101 -3.67 6.88 -10.32
C PHE A 101 -2.99 6.91 -11.71
N VAL A 102 -3.44 7.79 -12.60
CA VAL A 102 -2.83 8.00 -13.92
C VAL A 102 -1.41 8.53 -13.81
N HIS A 103 -1.14 9.43 -12.85
CA HIS A 103 0.21 9.91 -12.57
C HIS A 103 1.13 8.77 -12.14
N LEU A 104 0.70 7.92 -11.23
CA LEU A 104 1.45 6.75 -10.76
C LEU A 104 1.72 5.74 -11.90
N ILE A 105 0.74 5.47 -12.75
CA ILE A 105 0.92 4.65 -13.97
C ILE A 105 2.02 5.25 -14.85
N ARG A 106 1.95 6.54 -15.16
CA ARG A 106 2.92 7.23 -16.04
C ARG A 106 4.34 7.22 -15.49
N HIS A 107 4.49 7.16 -14.17
CA HIS A 107 5.78 7.08 -13.49
C HIS A 107 6.20 5.63 -13.18
N LYS A 108 5.54 4.64 -13.78
CA LYS A 108 5.89 3.23 -13.60
C LYS A 108 5.84 2.75 -12.15
N PHE A 109 4.99 3.40 -11.35
CA PHE A 109 4.89 3.10 -9.93
C PHE A 109 4.35 1.69 -9.66
N TYR A 110 3.42 1.24 -10.50
CA TYR A 110 2.79 -0.09 -10.38
C TYR A 110 3.52 -1.19 -11.17
N ASP A 111 4.49 -0.84 -12.02
CA ASP A 111 5.23 -1.82 -12.80
C ASP A 111 6.08 -2.71 -11.88
N VAL A 112 6.12 -4.01 -12.17
CA VAL A 112 6.87 -5.00 -11.39
C VAL A 112 6.49 -4.92 -9.91
N THR A 113 5.18 -5.00 -9.63
CA THR A 113 4.61 -5.08 -8.28
C THR A 113 3.70 -6.30 -8.17
N SER A 114 3.36 -6.71 -6.97
CA SER A 114 2.44 -7.83 -6.73
C SER A 114 1.27 -7.39 -5.84
N CYS A 115 0.09 -7.95 -6.11
CA CYS A 115 -1.04 -7.74 -5.22
C CYS A 115 -0.83 -8.55 -3.94
N HIS A 116 -0.75 -7.83 -2.84
CA HIS A 116 -0.28 -8.38 -1.56
C HIS A 116 -1.37 -9.01 -0.70
N ARG A 117 -2.67 -8.80 -1.03
CA ARG A 117 -3.79 -9.31 -0.24
C ARG A 117 -4.97 -9.74 -1.12
N LEU A 118 -5.49 -10.92 -0.84
CA LEU A 118 -6.74 -11.46 -1.37
C LEU A 118 -7.66 -11.75 -0.19
N THR A 119 -8.95 -11.42 -0.30
CA THR A 119 -9.96 -11.75 0.72
C THR A 119 -11.10 -12.57 0.11
N ALA A 120 -11.63 -13.52 0.87
CA ALA A 120 -12.70 -14.43 0.46
C ALA A 120 -13.77 -14.57 1.55
N TYR A 121 -14.01 -13.53 2.33
CA TYR A 121 -15.14 -13.49 3.27
C TYR A 121 -16.46 -13.43 2.50
N ASP A 122 -17.55 -13.90 3.09
CA ASP A 122 -18.89 -13.79 2.48
C ASP A 122 -19.21 -12.35 2.08
N ARG A 123 -18.81 -11.39 2.90
CA ARG A 123 -19.08 -9.96 2.72
C ARG A 123 -17.89 -9.15 2.16
N LEU A 124 -16.77 -9.77 1.83
CA LEU A 124 -15.60 -9.03 1.34
C LEU A 124 -14.78 -9.90 0.38
N LYS A 125 -14.86 -9.61 -0.89
CA LYS A 125 -14.22 -10.35 -1.99
C LYS A 125 -13.42 -9.39 -2.86
N VAL A 126 -12.18 -9.12 -2.43
CA VAL A 126 -11.31 -8.13 -3.08
C VAL A 126 -9.89 -8.65 -3.27
N LEU A 127 -9.23 -8.16 -4.34
CA LEU A 127 -7.79 -8.26 -4.55
C LEU A 127 -7.19 -6.87 -4.35
N GLN A 128 -6.30 -6.71 -3.35
CA GLN A 128 -5.66 -5.44 -3.02
C GLN A 128 -4.23 -5.39 -3.54
N CYS A 129 -3.90 -4.29 -4.20
CA CYS A 129 -2.65 -4.06 -4.92
C CYS A 129 -2.14 -2.63 -4.67
N GLY A 130 -1.04 -2.25 -5.33
CA GLY A 130 -0.59 -0.85 -5.40
C GLY A 130 0.47 -0.47 -4.37
N ASP A 131 1.10 -1.46 -3.75
CA ASP A 131 2.26 -1.28 -2.88
C ASP A 131 3.51 -1.90 -3.49
N PRO A 132 4.49 -1.09 -3.94
CA PRO A 132 5.76 -1.61 -4.49
C PRO A 132 6.65 -2.30 -3.45
N SER A 133 6.39 -2.18 -2.16
CA SER A 133 7.14 -2.87 -1.11
C SER A 133 6.64 -4.29 -0.85
N PHE A 134 5.47 -4.67 -1.38
CA PHE A 134 4.80 -5.96 -1.20
C PHE A 134 4.36 -6.28 0.23
N THR A 135 4.44 -5.32 1.14
CA THR A 135 4.12 -5.50 2.58
C THR A 135 2.66 -5.19 2.89
N GLY A 136 2.01 -4.37 2.07
CA GLY A 136 0.70 -3.79 2.34
C GLY A 136 0.77 -2.46 3.12
N GLU A 137 1.97 -2.00 3.47
CA GLU A 137 2.20 -0.75 4.22
C GLU A 137 2.79 0.36 3.36
N GLY A 138 3.34 0.02 2.17
CA GLY A 138 3.98 0.97 1.29
C GLY A 138 3.00 1.86 0.55
N GLY A 139 3.47 3.07 0.22
CA GLY A 139 2.70 4.08 -0.48
C GLY A 139 3.57 4.99 -1.35
N PRO A 140 3.01 6.04 -1.94
CA PRO A 140 3.70 6.92 -2.87
C PRO A 140 4.45 8.08 -2.18
N GLY A 141 4.47 8.13 -0.83
CA GLY A 141 5.05 9.22 -0.06
C GLY A 141 4.22 10.50 -0.07
N TYR A 142 2.95 10.38 -0.40
CA TYR A 142 1.95 11.45 -0.28
C TYR A 142 0.56 10.88 -0.04
N ARG A 143 -0.34 11.72 0.48
CA ARG A 143 -1.75 11.42 0.70
C ARG A 143 -2.63 12.50 0.10
N TYR A 144 -3.91 12.17 -0.13
CA TYR A 144 -4.95 13.10 -0.58
C TYR A 144 -6.32 12.69 -0.04
N LYS A 145 -7.27 13.63 -0.15
CA LYS A 145 -8.61 13.50 0.42
C LYS A 145 -9.45 12.42 -0.26
N ASP A 146 -10.43 11.93 0.47
CA ASP A 146 -11.44 11.02 -0.05
C ASP A 146 -12.41 11.74 -1.00
N GLU A 147 -12.84 10.99 -2.01
CA GLU A 147 -13.92 11.35 -2.93
C GLU A 147 -15.00 10.25 -2.83
N LEU A 148 -15.76 10.31 -1.72
CA LEU A 148 -16.62 9.20 -1.29
C LEU A 148 -17.85 9.05 -2.17
N PRO A 149 -18.29 7.81 -2.47
CA PRO A 149 -19.53 7.56 -3.19
C PRO A 149 -20.75 7.88 -2.31
N THR A 150 -21.78 8.49 -2.92
CA THR A 150 -23.00 8.93 -2.22
C THR A 150 -24.24 8.09 -2.55
N ASP A 151 -24.17 7.26 -3.59
CA ASP A 151 -25.31 6.59 -4.23
C ASP A 151 -25.23 5.05 -4.19
N LEU A 152 -24.43 4.49 -3.28
CA LEU A 152 -24.30 3.04 -3.17
C LEU A 152 -25.56 2.40 -2.54
N PRO A 153 -26.05 1.28 -3.10
CA PRO A 153 -27.16 0.54 -2.49
C PRO A 153 -26.77 -0.06 -1.14
N PRO A 154 -27.72 -0.23 -0.23
CA PRO A 154 -27.46 -0.87 1.05
C PRO A 154 -26.97 -2.32 0.84
N TRP A 155 -26.13 -2.80 1.75
CA TRP A 155 -25.70 -4.19 1.77
C TRP A 155 -26.84 -5.07 2.33
N PRO A 156 -27.32 -6.07 1.60
CA PRO A 156 -28.48 -6.87 2.04
C PRO A 156 -28.27 -7.61 3.36
N GLY A 157 -27.04 -7.96 3.70
CA GLY A 157 -26.68 -8.65 4.95
C GLY A 157 -26.42 -7.73 6.13
N ASP A 158 -26.73 -6.43 6.05
CA ASP A 158 -26.53 -5.47 7.14
C ASP A 158 -27.84 -4.78 7.54
N PRO A 159 -28.50 -5.23 8.60
CA PRO A 159 -29.76 -4.64 9.07
C PRO A 159 -29.58 -3.21 9.62
N THR A 160 -28.35 -2.81 9.95
CA THR A 160 -28.05 -1.44 10.45
C THR A 160 -28.00 -0.41 9.32
N GLY A 161 -27.84 -0.84 8.06
CA GLY A 161 -27.67 0.03 6.90
C GLY A 161 -26.34 0.76 6.82
N ALA A 162 -25.40 0.49 7.75
CA ALA A 162 -24.09 1.11 7.80
C ALA A 162 -23.19 0.69 6.62
N ARG A 163 -23.40 -0.53 6.10
CA ARG A 163 -22.67 -1.05 4.96
C ARG A 163 -23.41 -0.81 3.66
N LYS A 164 -22.61 -0.55 2.62
CA LYS A 164 -23.09 -0.37 1.26
C LYS A 164 -22.48 -1.43 0.35
N THR A 165 -23.14 -1.70 -0.75
CA THR A 165 -22.70 -2.69 -1.74
C THR A 165 -21.66 -2.06 -2.66
N TYR A 166 -20.43 -2.53 -2.56
CA TYR A 166 -19.41 -2.35 -3.59
C TYR A 166 -19.56 -3.53 -4.55
N ALA A 167 -20.19 -3.28 -5.68
CA ALA A 167 -20.53 -4.32 -6.64
C ALA A 167 -19.28 -4.95 -7.27
N ARG A 168 -19.40 -6.21 -7.70
CA ARG A 168 -18.38 -6.87 -8.51
C ARG A 168 -17.97 -5.99 -9.70
N GLY A 169 -16.68 -5.84 -9.90
CA GLY A 169 -16.08 -5.00 -10.93
C GLY A 169 -15.75 -3.58 -10.47
N VAL A 170 -16.08 -3.18 -9.25
CA VAL A 170 -15.65 -1.88 -8.71
C VAL A 170 -14.15 -1.85 -8.51
N LEU A 171 -13.55 -0.71 -8.89
CA LEU A 171 -12.17 -0.31 -8.57
C LEU A 171 -12.22 0.83 -7.55
N ALA A 172 -11.64 0.62 -6.36
CA ALA A 172 -11.66 1.61 -5.29
C ALA A 172 -10.30 1.74 -4.59
N MET A 173 -10.06 2.90 -3.94
CA MET A 173 -8.85 3.12 -3.15
C MET A 173 -8.92 2.41 -1.82
N ALA A 174 -7.82 1.78 -1.43
CA ALA A 174 -7.57 1.39 -0.06
C ALA A 174 -7.03 2.60 0.73
N ASN A 175 -7.38 2.70 2.02
CA ASN A 175 -6.92 3.77 2.90
C ASN A 175 -6.70 3.26 4.34
N ALA A 176 -6.03 4.05 5.14
CA ALA A 176 -5.79 3.81 6.58
C ALA A 176 -6.66 4.72 7.47
N GLY A 177 -7.84 5.10 6.99
CA GLY A 177 -8.76 6.02 7.62
C GLY A 177 -9.08 7.23 6.74
N PRO A 178 -9.88 8.19 7.22
CA PRO A 178 -10.32 9.33 6.42
C PRO A 178 -9.17 10.14 5.82
N ASN A 179 -9.26 10.46 4.52
CA ASN A 179 -8.30 11.31 3.80
C ASN A 179 -6.86 10.78 3.76
N THR A 180 -6.70 9.46 3.74
CA THR A 180 -5.39 8.80 3.65
C THR A 180 -5.19 8.02 2.35
N ASN A 181 -5.88 8.39 1.28
CA ASN A 181 -5.65 7.80 -0.03
C ASN A 181 -4.19 8.00 -0.47
N GLY A 182 -3.58 6.94 -0.97
CA GLY A 182 -2.19 6.93 -1.47
C GLY A 182 -2.09 6.27 -2.84
N SER A 183 -1.44 5.11 -2.91
CA SER A 183 -1.31 4.31 -4.14
C SER A 183 -2.05 2.98 -4.09
N GLN A 184 -2.41 2.48 -2.91
CA GLN A 184 -3.05 1.18 -2.79
C GLN A 184 -4.52 1.25 -3.20
N PHE A 185 -4.94 0.24 -3.95
CA PHE A 185 -6.30 0.10 -4.45
C PHE A 185 -6.76 -1.35 -4.34
N PHE A 186 -8.06 -1.57 -4.46
CA PHE A 186 -8.61 -2.91 -4.53
C PHE A 186 -9.60 -3.08 -5.68
N LEU A 187 -9.65 -4.30 -6.17
CA LEU A 187 -10.49 -4.76 -7.27
C LEU A 187 -11.53 -5.72 -6.67
N VAL A 188 -12.80 -5.39 -6.80
CA VAL A 188 -13.90 -6.18 -6.24
C VAL A 188 -14.26 -7.31 -7.21
N TYR A 189 -13.91 -8.56 -6.86
CA TYR A 189 -14.21 -9.73 -7.68
C TYR A 189 -15.54 -10.42 -7.33
N GLY A 190 -16.20 -10.01 -6.26
CA GLY A 190 -17.56 -10.41 -5.88
C GLY A 190 -18.18 -9.33 -5.01
N ASP A 191 -19.49 -9.16 -5.05
CA ASP A 191 -20.19 -8.13 -4.29
C ASP A 191 -19.72 -8.10 -2.84
N SER A 192 -19.44 -6.90 -2.35
CA SER A 192 -18.80 -6.70 -1.05
C SER A 192 -19.51 -5.63 -0.23
N GLY A 193 -19.81 -5.96 1.02
CA GLY A 193 -20.51 -5.09 1.98
C GLY A 193 -19.51 -4.32 2.84
N LEU A 194 -19.21 -3.07 2.47
CA LEU A 194 -18.26 -2.18 3.14
C LEU A 194 -18.95 -0.92 3.66
N GLN A 195 -18.38 -0.28 4.67
CA GLN A 195 -18.72 1.10 4.96
C GLN A 195 -18.34 1.98 3.75
N PRO A 196 -19.10 3.04 3.43
CA PRO A 196 -18.87 3.86 2.23
C PRO A 196 -17.69 4.85 2.41
N ASN A 197 -16.57 4.33 2.92
CA ASN A 197 -15.37 5.10 3.28
C ASN A 197 -14.23 4.93 2.26
N TYR A 198 -14.52 4.29 1.12
CA TYR A 198 -13.53 4.02 0.09
C TYR A 198 -13.92 4.70 -1.22
N THR A 199 -13.03 5.53 -1.73
CA THR A 199 -13.23 6.25 -3.00
C THR A 199 -13.33 5.28 -4.16
N ILE A 200 -14.48 5.23 -4.84
CA ILE A 200 -14.66 4.49 -6.09
C ILE A 200 -14.24 5.39 -7.25
N PHE A 201 -13.27 4.94 -8.04
CA PHE A 201 -12.72 5.75 -9.13
C PHE A 201 -12.72 5.07 -10.50
N GLY A 202 -13.31 3.88 -10.60
CA GLY A 202 -13.40 3.16 -11.87
C GLY A 202 -14.04 1.79 -11.76
N THR A 203 -13.97 1.08 -12.87
CA THR A 203 -14.49 -0.29 -13.02
C THR A 203 -13.51 -1.17 -13.78
N VAL A 204 -13.66 -2.48 -13.59
CA VAL A 204 -12.95 -3.56 -14.28
C VAL A 204 -13.79 -4.07 -15.42
N ASP A 205 -13.22 -4.32 -16.58
CA ASP A 205 -13.92 -4.89 -17.72
C ASP A 205 -14.14 -6.43 -17.56
N ALA A 206 -14.92 -7.02 -18.47
CA ALA A 206 -15.27 -8.44 -18.41
C ALA A 206 -14.04 -9.37 -18.49
N ALA A 207 -13.03 -9.03 -19.29
CA ALA A 207 -11.81 -9.80 -19.42
C ALA A 207 -10.96 -9.73 -18.13
N GLY A 208 -10.87 -8.55 -17.54
CA GLY A 208 -10.23 -8.32 -16.24
C GLY A 208 -10.93 -9.08 -15.12
N LEU A 209 -12.27 -9.11 -15.12
CA LEU A 209 -13.04 -9.91 -14.15
C LEU A 209 -12.74 -11.40 -14.27
N ALA A 210 -12.60 -11.94 -15.48
CA ALA A 210 -12.20 -13.34 -15.68
C ALA A 210 -10.77 -13.61 -15.16
N THR A 211 -9.86 -12.62 -15.27
CA THR A 211 -8.52 -12.70 -14.68
C THR A 211 -8.58 -12.68 -13.15
N LEU A 212 -9.40 -11.82 -12.54
CA LEU A 212 -9.61 -11.78 -11.09
C LEU A 212 -10.19 -13.10 -10.56
N ASP A 213 -11.17 -13.69 -11.26
CA ASP A 213 -11.77 -14.98 -10.87
C ASP A 213 -10.72 -16.09 -10.85
N ARG A 214 -9.83 -16.12 -11.85
CA ARG A 214 -8.74 -17.09 -11.95
C ARG A 214 -7.78 -16.96 -10.77
N ILE A 215 -7.39 -15.73 -10.41
CA ILE A 215 -6.55 -15.46 -9.24
C ILE A 215 -7.26 -15.89 -7.95
N ALA A 216 -8.52 -15.52 -7.79
CA ALA A 216 -9.32 -15.86 -6.61
C ALA A 216 -9.54 -17.36 -6.46
N ALA A 217 -9.75 -18.09 -7.56
CA ALA A 217 -9.90 -19.54 -7.57
C ALA A 217 -8.64 -20.29 -7.10
N GLY A 218 -7.47 -19.67 -7.24
CA GLY A 218 -6.21 -20.18 -6.68
C GLY A 218 -6.17 -20.21 -5.15
N GLY A 219 -7.04 -19.45 -4.50
CA GLY A 219 -7.17 -19.38 -3.05
C GLY A 219 -6.15 -18.48 -2.37
N ILE A 220 -6.13 -18.55 -1.05
CA ILE A 220 -5.33 -17.71 -0.15
C ILE A 220 -4.31 -18.58 0.56
N GLN A 221 -3.09 -18.06 0.73
CA GLN A 221 -2.03 -18.77 1.43
C GLN A 221 -2.41 -18.99 2.92
N PRO A 222 -2.24 -20.21 3.45
CA PRO A 222 -2.49 -20.48 4.86
C PRO A 222 -1.59 -19.65 5.75
N THR A 223 -2.14 -19.11 6.84
CA THR A 223 -1.38 -18.47 7.92
C THR A 223 -1.35 -19.38 9.15
N PRO A 224 -0.22 -19.54 9.83
CA PRO A 224 -0.16 -20.35 11.06
C PRO A 224 -1.21 -19.87 12.09
N GLY A 225 -2.07 -20.78 12.55
CA GLY A 225 -3.16 -20.45 13.49
C GLY A 225 -4.36 -19.71 12.91
N GLY A 226 -4.38 -19.48 11.60
CA GLY A 226 -5.51 -18.85 10.90
C GLY A 226 -6.67 -19.81 10.60
N PRO A 227 -7.77 -19.30 10.05
CA PRO A 227 -8.93 -20.09 9.67
C PRO A 227 -8.61 -21.08 8.54
N THR A 228 -9.37 -22.19 8.49
CA THR A 228 -9.28 -23.20 7.42
C THR A 228 -10.68 -23.40 6.83
N PRO A 229 -10.91 -23.04 5.54
CA PRO A 229 -9.96 -22.45 4.61
C PRO A 229 -9.60 -20.99 4.98
N PRO A 230 -8.42 -20.50 4.57
CA PRO A 230 -8.03 -19.11 4.81
C PRO A 230 -8.91 -18.16 3.99
N VAL A 231 -9.31 -17.04 4.62
CA VAL A 231 -10.24 -16.05 4.02
C VAL A 231 -9.61 -14.66 3.85
N ASP A 232 -8.37 -14.46 4.31
CA ASP A 232 -7.61 -13.21 4.18
C ASP A 232 -6.12 -13.51 4.19
N GLY A 233 -5.37 -12.96 3.25
CA GLY A 233 -3.93 -13.13 3.15
C GLY A 233 -3.41 -12.99 1.73
N LYS A 234 -2.20 -13.44 1.49
CA LYS A 234 -1.60 -13.43 0.16
C LYS A 234 -2.29 -14.44 -0.77
N PRO A 235 -2.52 -14.10 -2.03
CA PRO A 235 -3.02 -15.08 -2.99
C PRO A 235 -2.01 -16.24 -3.18
N VAL A 236 -2.50 -17.47 -3.32
CA VAL A 236 -1.67 -18.65 -3.65
C VAL A 236 -1.06 -18.49 -5.05
N LEU A 237 -1.86 -18.01 -6.00
CA LEU A 237 -1.38 -17.60 -7.31
C LEU A 237 -0.91 -16.14 -7.21
N PRO A 238 0.43 -15.87 -7.19
CA PRO A 238 0.92 -14.50 -7.11
C PRO A 238 0.37 -13.65 -8.25
N ALA A 239 -0.30 -12.57 -7.92
CA ALA A 239 -0.91 -11.66 -8.89
C ALA A 239 0.07 -10.51 -9.18
N ASP A 240 1.02 -10.76 -10.08
CA ASP A 240 2.08 -9.80 -10.39
C ASP A 240 1.65 -8.87 -11.51
N ILE A 241 1.73 -7.56 -11.26
CA ILE A 241 1.53 -6.51 -12.27
C ILE A 241 2.88 -6.27 -12.94
N THR A 242 3.03 -6.73 -14.17
CA THR A 242 4.28 -6.59 -14.94
C THR A 242 4.40 -5.22 -15.60
N ASP A 243 3.29 -4.61 -15.99
CA ASP A 243 3.21 -3.28 -16.62
C ASP A 243 1.83 -2.67 -16.36
N ALA A 244 1.80 -1.38 -16.11
CA ALA A 244 0.57 -0.59 -16.01
C ALA A 244 0.62 0.55 -17.03
N ARG A 245 -0.45 0.72 -17.83
CA ARG A 245 -0.48 1.75 -18.87
C ARG A 245 -1.86 2.37 -19.06
N VAL A 246 -1.88 3.65 -19.42
CA VAL A 246 -3.07 4.32 -19.94
C VAL A 246 -3.22 3.97 -21.42
N VAL A 247 -4.42 3.57 -21.81
CA VAL A 247 -4.77 3.26 -23.20
C VAL A 247 -5.35 4.51 -23.85
N ARG A 248 -4.91 4.81 -25.07
CA ARG A 248 -5.39 5.95 -25.86
C ARG A 248 -6.58 5.56 -26.72
#